data_5fc42a1c183017cbb6a3328fbc21d821
#
_entry.id   5fc42a1c183017cbb6a3328fbc21d821
#
_cell.length_a   1.000
_cell.length_b   1.000
_cell.length_c   1.000
_cell.angle_alpha   90.00
_cell.angle_beta   90.00
_cell.angle_gamma   90.00
#
_symmetry.space_group_name_H-M   'P 1'
#
loop_
_entity.id
_entity.type
_entity.pdbx_description
1 polymer ?
#
loop_
_entity_poly.entity_id
_entity_poly.type
_entity_poly.pdbx_seq_one_letter_code
_entity_poly.pdbx_strand_id
1 'polypeptide(L)'
;LLTKLKALHERQGWLSGILIDEAENMPNSSAYKQRFGGLTQAYRLIGYDPGRDMTYIEDNRHLRRMYPGVVEGVIRKIGDVGGHVHREVKNDFLIVNNEIRVSVVICRCSQTSAGHNRWRIQFDTGLMPDITIAVRMDSTNRDVLYYYPIPAIDVENPKLRLAENNHFALDAYRFEDLEPFFLL
;
A
#
# COMPACT_ATOMS: atom_id res chain seq x y z
N LEU A 1 -12.61 28.51 -7.07
CA LEU A 1 -12.54 27.41 -6.11
C LEU A 1 -11.49 27.70 -5.05
N LEU A 2 -10.20 27.83 -5.40
CA LEU A 2 -9.11 28.05 -4.44
C LEU A 2 -9.27 29.32 -3.61
N THR A 3 -9.74 30.42 -4.19
CA THR A 3 -10.01 31.68 -3.49
C THR A 3 -11.01 31.49 -2.34
N LYS A 4 -12.11 30.77 -2.59
CA LYS A 4 -13.10 30.44 -1.56
C LYS A 4 -12.55 29.56 -0.46
N LEU A 5 -11.73 28.55 -0.85
CA LEU A 5 -11.09 27.64 0.08
C LEU A 5 -10.11 28.38 1.00
N LYS A 6 -9.33 29.30 0.42
CA LYS A 6 -8.39 30.13 1.16
C LYS A 6 -9.12 31.05 2.16
N ALA A 7 -10.18 31.70 1.73
CA ALA A 7 -11.00 32.54 2.60
C ALA A 7 -11.65 31.76 3.76
N LEU A 8 -12.08 30.52 3.50
CA LEU A 8 -12.58 29.63 4.55
C LEU A 8 -11.49 29.28 5.56
N HIS A 9 -10.27 28.96 5.08
CA HIS A 9 -9.11 28.69 5.92
C HIS A 9 -8.73 29.89 6.80
N GLU A 10 -8.66 31.08 6.21
CA GLU A 10 -8.33 32.33 6.93
C GLU A 10 -9.36 32.65 8.01
N ARG A 11 -10.62 32.29 7.82
CA ARG A 11 -11.70 32.50 8.80
C ARG A 11 -11.71 31.45 9.91
N GLN A 12 -11.43 30.18 9.60
CA GLN A 12 -11.59 29.06 10.52
C GLN A 12 -10.28 28.57 11.14
N GLY A 13 -9.13 28.92 10.54
CA GLY A 13 -7.81 28.45 10.97
C GLY A 13 -7.49 26.98 10.62
N TRP A 14 -8.45 26.20 10.18
CA TRP A 14 -8.30 24.79 9.79
C TRP A 14 -9.31 24.40 8.73
N LEU A 15 -9.04 23.32 8.00
CA LEU A 15 -9.92 22.80 6.97
C LEU A 15 -10.13 21.29 7.12
N SER A 16 -11.36 20.85 6.83
CA SER A 16 -11.71 19.44 6.63
C SER A 16 -12.75 19.30 5.53
N GLY A 17 -12.94 18.07 5.02
CA GLY A 17 -13.99 17.81 4.04
C GLY A 17 -15.39 18.18 4.58
N ILE A 18 -15.66 17.84 5.84
CA ILE A 18 -16.93 18.13 6.50
C ILE A 18 -17.14 19.65 6.62
N LEU A 19 -16.12 20.38 7.09
CA LEU A 19 -16.20 21.84 7.21
C LEU A 19 -16.46 22.53 5.88
N ILE A 20 -15.88 22.01 4.78
CA ILE A 20 -16.11 22.53 3.43
C ILE A 20 -17.55 22.25 2.99
N ASP A 21 -18.06 21.05 3.27
CA ASP A 21 -19.41 20.63 2.87
C ASP A 21 -20.52 21.35 3.65
N GLU A 22 -20.23 21.75 4.90
CA GLU A 22 -21.14 22.52 5.77
C GLU A 22 -21.06 24.03 5.56
N ALA A 23 -20.04 24.53 4.89
CA ALA A 23 -19.85 25.97 4.70
C ALA A 23 -20.80 26.53 3.64
N GLU A 24 -21.57 27.57 4.01
CA GLU A 24 -22.49 28.25 3.11
C GLU A 24 -21.76 28.86 1.89
N ASN A 25 -22.37 28.77 0.74
CA ASN A 25 -21.87 29.30 -0.54
C ASN A 25 -20.52 28.72 -0.99
N MET A 26 -20.14 27.55 -0.47
CA MET A 26 -18.95 26.80 -0.86
C MET A 26 -19.32 25.67 -1.84
N PRO A 27 -18.49 25.41 -2.83
CA PRO A 27 -18.52 24.13 -3.53
C PRO A 27 -18.22 23.00 -2.57
N ASN A 28 -18.86 21.85 -2.73
CA ASN A 28 -18.65 20.69 -1.88
C ASN A 28 -17.20 20.14 -2.00
N SER A 29 -16.77 19.37 -1.02
CA SER A 29 -15.44 18.79 -0.97
C SER A 29 -15.11 17.91 -2.19
N SER A 30 -16.14 17.29 -2.80
CA SER A 30 -16.00 16.48 -4.01
C SER A 30 -15.57 17.30 -5.22
N ALA A 31 -16.05 18.55 -5.35
CA ALA A 31 -15.65 19.45 -6.44
C ALA A 31 -14.16 19.78 -6.38
N TYR A 32 -13.60 19.95 -5.18
CA TYR A 32 -12.15 20.15 -4.98
C TYR A 32 -11.36 18.87 -5.27
N LYS A 33 -11.86 17.70 -4.83
CA LYS A 33 -11.23 16.41 -5.12
C LYS A 33 -11.15 16.15 -6.63
N GLN A 34 -12.22 16.41 -7.35
CA GLN A 34 -12.30 16.22 -8.79
C GLN A 34 -11.39 17.20 -9.55
N ARG A 35 -11.42 18.48 -9.19
CA ARG A 35 -10.69 19.53 -9.91
C ARG A 35 -9.19 19.50 -9.67
N PHE A 36 -8.75 19.15 -8.45
CA PHE A 36 -7.34 19.23 -8.00
C PHE A 36 -6.73 17.88 -7.70
N GLY A 37 -7.45 16.77 -7.95
CA GLY A 37 -6.95 15.42 -7.69
C GLY A 37 -6.95 14.99 -6.22
N GLY A 38 -7.50 15.83 -5.32
CA GLY A 38 -7.64 15.54 -3.89
C GLY A 38 -7.72 16.80 -3.04
N LEU A 39 -8.29 16.70 -1.83
CA LEU A 39 -8.34 17.82 -0.89
C LEU A 39 -6.94 18.25 -0.43
N THR A 40 -6.04 17.32 -0.20
CA THR A 40 -4.65 17.60 0.19
C THR A 40 -3.96 18.47 -0.85
N GLN A 41 -4.17 18.18 -2.13
CA GLN A 41 -3.60 18.98 -3.20
C GLN A 41 -4.22 20.38 -3.25
N ALA A 42 -5.53 20.48 -3.04
CA ALA A 42 -6.20 21.79 -2.93
C ALA A 42 -5.68 22.62 -1.74
N TYR A 43 -5.39 21.96 -0.61
CA TYR A 43 -4.81 22.60 0.58
C TYR A 43 -3.40 23.13 0.31
N ARG A 44 -2.53 22.31 -0.32
CA ARG A 44 -1.18 22.74 -0.73
C ARG A 44 -1.21 23.96 -1.64
N LEU A 45 -2.15 24.01 -2.61
CA LEU A 45 -2.29 25.11 -3.54
C LEU A 45 -2.68 26.45 -2.88
N ILE A 46 -3.31 26.42 -1.70
CA ILE A 46 -3.62 27.62 -0.92
C ILE A 46 -2.60 27.88 0.20
N GLY A 47 -1.52 27.07 0.30
CA GLY A 47 -0.51 27.19 1.32
C GLY A 47 -0.93 26.65 2.71
N TYR A 48 -2.02 25.89 2.79
CA TYR A 48 -2.46 25.27 4.05
C TYR A 48 -1.87 23.90 4.24
N ASP A 49 -1.14 23.72 5.34
CA ASP A 49 -0.70 22.43 5.83
C ASP A 49 -1.57 22.03 7.04
N PRO A 50 -2.36 20.95 6.94
CA PRO A 50 -3.20 20.50 8.07
C PRO A 50 -2.42 19.92 9.26
N GLY A 51 -1.09 19.99 9.25
CA GLY A 51 -0.22 19.45 10.31
C GLY A 51 -0.31 17.93 10.48
N ARG A 52 -1.05 17.25 9.61
CA ARG A 52 -1.12 15.79 9.55
C ARG A 52 -0.39 15.33 8.30
N ASP A 53 0.55 14.42 8.48
CA ASP A 53 1.16 13.76 7.34
C ASP A 53 0.08 13.04 6.52
N MET A 54 -0.24 13.61 5.36
CA MET A 54 -1.18 13.04 4.40
C MET A 54 -0.49 12.39 3.20
N THR A 55 0.84 12.28 3.22
CA THR A 55 1.63 11.64 2.15
C THR A 55 1.19 10.20 1.93
N TYR A 56 0.73 9.53 3.01
CA TYR A 56 0.17 8.18 2.91
C TYR A 56 -0.99 8.03 1.91
N ILE A 57 -1.75 9.09 1.62
CA ILE A 57 -2.84 9.05 0.64
C ILE A 57 -2.26 8.95 -0.79
N GLU A 58 -1.21 9.72 -1.06
CA GLU A 58 -0.51 9.71 -2.34
C GLU A 58 0.24 8.39 -2.53
N ASP A 59 0.92 7.94 -1.48
CA ASP A 59 1.59 6.63 -1.46
C ASP A 59 0.60 5.50 -1.73
N ASN A 60 -0.52 5.44 -1.00
CA ASN A 60 -1.53 4.42 -1.21
C ASN A 60 -2.10 4.46 -2.64
N ARG A 61 -2.28 5.65 -3.23
CA ARG A 61 -2.73 5.79 -4.63
C ARG A 61 -1.66 5.28 -5.60
N HIS A 62 -0.39 5.58 -5.33
CA HIS A 62 0.73 5.08 -6.11
C HIS A 62 0.83 3.56 -6.05
N LEU A 63 0.81 2.99 -4.85
CA LEU A 63 0.90 1.54 -4.63
C LEU A 63 -0.27 0.77 -5.27
N ARG A 64 -1.48 1.32 -5.23
CA ARG A 64 -2.64 0.72 -5.94
C ARG A 64 -2.44 0.70 -7.46
N ARG A 65 -1.75 1.69 -8.04
CA ARG A 65 -1.42 1.69 -9.47
C ARG A 65 -0.29 0.73 -9.81
N MET A 66 0.65 0.54 -8.90
CA MET A 66 1.74 -0.43 -9.06
C MET A 66 1.27 -1.89 -8.93
N TYR A 67 0.27 -2.14 -8.09
CA TYR A 67 -0.16 -3.48 -7.72
C TYR A 67 -0.38 -4.43 -8.90
N PRO A 68 -1.11 -4.06 -9.98
CA PRO A 68 -1.27 -4.94 -11.12
C PRO A 68 0.06 -5.36 -11.76
N GLY A 69 0.99 -4.41 -11.92
CA GLY A 69 2.32 -4.70 -12.49
C GLY A 69 3.17 -5.61 -11.60
N VAL A 70 3.06 -5.47 -10.27
CA VAL A 70 3.72 -6.35 -9.30
C VAL A 70 3.17 -7.78 -9.42
N VAL A 71 1.83 -7.93 -9.45
CA VAL A 71 1.17 -9.24 -9.62
C VAL A 71 1.57 -9.90 -10.93
N GLU A 72 1.54 -9.17 -12.04
CA GLU A 72 1.97 -9.68 -13.35
C GLU A 72 3.45 -10.08 -13.35
N GLY A 73 4.29 -9.35 -12.62
CA GLY A 73 5.70 -9.70 -12.42
C GLY A 73 5.85 -11.04 -11.69
N VAL A 74 5.07 -11.27 -10.63
CA VAL A 74 5.04 -12.55 -9.89
C VAL A 74 4.57 -13.69 -10.79
N ILE A 75 3.46 -13.50 -11.53
CA ILE A 75 2.93 -14.50 -12.46
C ILE A 75 3.98 -14.89 -13.49
N ARG A 76 4.65 -13.91 -14.09
CA ARG A 76 5.70 -14.16 -15.10
C ARG A 76 6.84 -14.99 -14.53
N LYS A 77 7.35 -14.63 -13.34
CA LYS A 77 8.45 -15.36 -12.69
C LYS A 77 8.10 -16.80 -12.37
N ILE A 78 6.87 -17.07 -11.93
CA ILE A 78 6.39 -18.45 -11.74
C ILE A 78 6.34 -19.18 -13.08
N GLY A 79 5.87 -18.51 -14.13
CA GLY A 79 5.83 -19.08 -15.50
C GLY A 79 7.21 -19.39 -16.06
N ASP A 80 8.20 -18.52 -15.82
CA ASP A 80 9.58 -18.66 -16.31
C ASP A 80 10.27 -19.92 -15.73
N VAL A 81 9.89 -20.34 -14.53
CA VAL A 81 10.36 -21.59 -13.91
C VAL A 81 9.45 -22.80 -14.18
N GLY A 82 8.49 -22.67 -15.10
CA GLY A 82 7.62 -23.76 -15.55
C GLY A 82 6.34 -23.95 -14.73
N GLY A 83 6.03 -23.05 -13.81
CA GLY A 83 4.78 -23.07 -13.05
C GLY A 83 3.59 -22.58 -13.87
N HIS A 84 2.41 -23.16 -13.63
CA HIS A 84 1.15 -22.70 -14.19
C HIS A 84 0.42 -21.85 -13.20
N VAL A 85 0.05 -20.61 -13.59
CA VAL A 85 -0.65 -19.67 -12.71
C VAL A 85 -1.94 -19.19 -13.36
N HIS A 86 -3.03 -19.23 -12.62
CA HIS A 86 -4.23 -18.50 -12.98
C HIS A 86 -4.68 -17.62 -11.82
N ARG A 87 -5.25 -16.45 -12.13
CA ARG A 87 -5.74 -15.51 -11.14
C ARG A 87 -7.22 -15.76 -10.85
N GLU A 88 -7.55 -15.94 -9.59
CA GLU A 88 -8.93 -16.10 -9.16
C GLU A 88 -9.61 -14.71 -9.05
N VAL A 89 -10.65 -14.49 -9.84
CA VAL A 89 -11.32 -13.17 -9.94
C VAL A 89 -11.97 -12.74 -8.63
N LYS A 90 -12.48 -13.70 -7.85
CA LYS A 90 -13.26 -13.41 -6.63
C LYS A 90 -12.40 -12.91 -5.47
N ASN A 91 -11.23 -13.49 -5.28
CA ASN A 91 -10.39 -13.27 -4.09
C ASN A 91 -9.02 -12.68 -4.45
N ASP A 92 -8.78 -12.47 -5.74
CA ASP A 92 -7.50 -11.97 -6.26
C ASP A 92 -6.28 -12.86 -5.97
N PHE A 93 -6.52 -14.14 -5.66
CA PHE A 93 -5.46 -15.11 -5.44
C PHE A 93 -4.84 -15.59 -6.74
N LEU A 94 -3.55 -15.88 -6.69
CA LEU A 94 -2.85 -16.64 -7.70
C LEU A 94 -2.92 -18.12 -7.32
N ILE A 95 -3.50 -18.92 -8.19
CA ILE A 95 -3.53 -20.38 -8.02
C ILE A 95 -2.39 -20.95 -8.83
N VAL A 96 -1.39 -21.49 -8.14
CA VAL A 96 -0.18 -22.05 -8.74
C VAL A 96 -0.35 -23.56 -8.84
N ASN A 97 -0.14 -24.11 -10.04
CA ASN A 97 -0.25 -25.54 -10.37
C ASN A 97 -1.56 -26.19 -9.94
N ASN A 98 -2.65 -25.41 -9.85
CA ASN A 98 -3.98 -25.82 -9.36
C ASN A 98 -4.00 -26.31 -7.90
N GLU A 99 -2.97 -26.05 -7.13
CA GLU A 99 -2.81 -26.52 -5.73
C GLU A 99 -2.62 -25.39 -4.75
N ILE A 100 -1.65 -24.51 -4.99
CA ILE A 100 -1.18 -23.52 -4.00
C ILE A 100 -1.88 -22.19 -4.24
N ARG A 101 -2.52 -21.67 -3.21
CA ARG A 101 -3.12 -20.33 -3.20
C ARG A 101 -2.10 -19.32 -2.70
N VAL A 102 -1.76 -18.37 -3.55
CA VAL A 102 -0.80 -17.32 -3.24
C VAL A 102 -1.50 -15.98 -3.22
N SER A 103 -1.34 -15.23 -2.13
CA SER A 103 -1.74 -13.84 -2.00
C SER A 103 -0.53 -12.93 -2.21
N VAL A 104 -0.70 -11.81 -2.91
CA VAL A 104 0.34 -10.79 -3.06
C VAL A 104 -0.10 -9.53 -2.33
N VAL A 105 0.72 -9.02 -1.42
CA VAL A 105 0.43 -7.80 -0.66
C VAL A 105 1.60 -6.83 -0.73
N ILE A 106 1.32 -5.55 -1.03
CA ILE A 106 2.36 -4.51 -1.02
C ILE A 106 2.44 -3.90 0.38
N CYS A 107 3.64 -3.92 0.95
CA CYS A 107 3.95 -3.43 2.29
C CYS A 107 4.54 -2.02 2.18
N ARG A 108 3.72 -1.03 2.50
CA ARG A 108 4.11 0.38 2.50
C ARG A 108 5.04 0.68 3.68
N CYS A 109 6.10 1.45 3.43
CA CYS A 109 6.91 2.06 4.47
C CYS A 109 6.12 3.15 5.21
N SER A 110 6.28 3.19 6.51
CA SER A 110 5.83 4.28 7.37
C SER A 110 6.87 4.54 8.45
N GLN A 111 7.05 5.79 8.83
CA GLN A 111 7.93 6.12 9.95
C GLN A 111 7.19 6.10 11.28
N THR A 112 7.87 5.63 12.31
CA THR A 112 7.43 5.77 13.69
C THR A 112 7.67 7.20 14.17
N SER A 113 7.11 7.59 15.32
CA SER A 113 7.39 8.88 15.96
C SER A 113 8.88 9.09 16.29
N ALA A 114 9.65 8.02 16.44
CA ALA A 114 11.09 8.04 16.64
C ALA A 114 11.91 8.04 15.33
N GLY A 115 11.25 8.19 14.16
CA GLY A 115 11.90 8.27 12.86
C GLY A 115 12.32 6.93 12.23
N HIS A 116 12.00 5.79 12.87
CA HIS A 116 12.35 4.48 12.33
C HIS A 116 11.38 4.02 11.25
N ASN A 117 11.89 3.48 10.16
CA ASN A 117 11.07 2.90 9.09
C ASN A 117 10.48 1.56 9.52
N ARG A 118 9.21 1.38 9.21
CA ARG A 118 8.45 0.15 9.48
C ARG A 118 7.53 -0.17 8.32
N TRP A 119 7.40 -1.46 8.01
CA TRP A 119 6.48 -1.99 7.01
C TRP A 119 5.49 -2.92 7.71
N ARG A 120 4.22 -2.79 7.37
CA ARG A 120 3.18 -3.63 7.93
C ARG A 120 2.70 -4.62 6.88
N ILE A 121 2.77 -5.89 7.22
CA ILE A 121 2.07 -6.96 6.51
C ILE A 121 0.75 -7.19 7.24
N GLN A 122 -0.33 -7.25 6.50
CA GLN A 122 -1.62 -7.68 7.00
C GLN A 122 -2.02 -8.92 6.23
N PHE A 123 -2.08 -10.04 6.93
CA PHE A 123 -2.48 -11.32 6.36
C PHE A 123 -4.01 -11.40 6.27
N ASP A 124 -4.49 -12.02 5.21
CA ASP A 124 -5.91 -12.34 5.09
C ASP A 124 -6.20 -13.64 5.84
N THR A 125 -6.66 -13.51 7.07
CA THR A 125 -7.02 -14.66 7.91
C THR A 125 -8.38 -15.25 7.59
N GLY A 126 -9.21 -14.55 6.82
CA GLY A 126 -10.53 -15.02 6.41
C GLY A 126 -10.48 -15.94 5.18
N LEU A 127 -9.61 -15.63 4.25
CA LEU A 127 -9.44 -16.39 3.00
C LEU A 127 -8.31 -17.43 3.06
N MET A 128 -7.39 -17.29 4.00
CA MET A 128 -6.29 -18.22 4.32
C MET A 128 -5.53 -18.70 3.08
N PRO A 129 -4.73 -17.84 2.43
CA PRO A 129 -3.82 -18.27 1.37
C PRO A 129 -2.76 -19.20 1.94
N ASP A 130 -2.26 -20.13 1.13
CA ASP A 130 -1.20 -21.03 1.55
C ASP A 130 0.14 -20.30 1.70
N ILE A 131 0.37 -19.29 0.84
CA ILE A 131 1.55 -18.42 0.89
C ILE A 131 1.11 -16.96 0.70
N THR A 132 1.66 -16.06 1.50
CA THR A 132 1.55 -14.61 1.28
C THR A 132 2.90 -14.06 0.81
N ILE A 133 2.97 -13.57 -0.42
CA ILE A 133 4.13 -12.83 -0.92
C ILE A 133 3.98 -11.37 -0.50
N ALA A 134 4.68 -10.99 0.56
CA ALA A 134 4.72 -9.63 1.03
C ALA A 134 5.83 -8.85 0.28
N VAL A 135 5.42 -7.87 -0.50
CA VAL A 135 6.30 -7.04 -1.32
C VAL A 135 6.69 -5.79 -0.53
N ARG A 136 7.91 -5.77 0.00
CA ARG A 136 8.42 -4.65 0.77
C ARG A 136 8.89 -3.54 -0.14
N MET A 137 8.31 -2.35 0.03
CA MET A 137 8.75 -1.14 -0.67
C MET A 137 10.02 -0.56 -0.05
N ASP A 138 10.70 0.28 -0.79
CA ASP A 138 11.73 1.16 -0.26
C ASP A 138 11.16 2.18 0.75
N SER A 139 12.02 2.98 1.38
CA SER A 139 11.59 3.98 2.36
C SER A 139 10.74 5.11 1.76
N THR A 140 10.80 5.31 0.45
CA THR A 140 10.06 6.33 -0.29
C THR A 140 8.74 5.81 -0.88
N ASN A 141 8.46 4.52 -0.77
CA ASN A 141 7.30 3.84 -1.36
C ASN A 141 7.24 3.93 -2.89
N ARG A 142 8.38 4.00 -3.56
CA ARG A 142 8.47 4.10 -5.03
C ARG A 142 8.88 2.81 -5.69
N ASP A 143 9.84 2.12 -5.10
CA ASP A 143 10.45 0.93 -5.68
C ASP A 143 10.28 -0.29 -4.76
N VAL A 144 10.21 -1.46 -5.37
CA VAL A 144 10.22 -2.74 -4.64
C VAL A 144 11.64 -3.02 -4.18
N LEU A 145 11.81 -3.30 -2.89
CA LEU A 145 13.11 -3.57 -2.30
C LEU A 145 13.33 -5.08 -2.05
N TYR A 146 12.35 -5.74 -1.46
CA TYR A 146 12.42 -7.17 -1.10
C TYR A 146 11.07 -7.85 -1.22
N TYR A 147 11.12 -9.17 -1.33
CA TYR A 147 9.98 -10.06 -1.28
C TYR A 147 10.09 -10.97 -0.06
N TYR A 148 8.97 -11.21 0.59
CA TYR A 148 8.85 -12.13 1.72
C TYR A 148 7.73 -13.13 1.42
N PRO A 149 8.02 -14.30 0.82
CA PRO A 149 7.05 -15.38 0.65
C PRO A 149 6.88 -16.12 1.99
N ILE A 150 5.85 -15.76 2.73
CA ILE A 150 5.58 -16.27 4.07
C ILE A 150 4.49 -17.34 3.99
N PRO A 151 4.79 -18.62 4.35
CA PRO A 151 3.80 -19.68 4.42
C PRO A 151 2.76 -19.42 5.52
N ALA A 152 1.53 -19.85 5.30
CA ALA A 152 0.46 -19.69 6.29
C ALA A 152 0.76 -20.36 7.63
N ILE A 153 1.52 -21.47 7.61
CA ILE A 153 1.91 -22.22 8.80
C ILE A 153 2.76 -21.39 9.77
N ASP A 154 3.49 -20.38 9.26
CA ASP A 154 4.39 -19.52 10.04
C ASP A 154 3.73 -18.18 10.42
N VAL A 155 2.45 -18.02 10.10
CA VAL A 155 1.68 -16.81 10.42
C VAL A 155 1.01 -16.99 11.79
N GLU A 156 1.70 -16.60 12.86
CA GLU A 156 1.13 -16.62 14.21
C GLU A 156 0.10 -15.52 14.47
N ASN A 157 0.28 -14.37 13.84
CA ASN A 157 -0.55 -13.18 14.04
C ASN A 157 -1.06 -12.61 12.72
N PRO A 158 -2.28 -12.04 12.68
CA PRO A 158 -2.84 -11.44 11.46
C PRO A 158 -2.07 -10.20 10.98
N LYS A 159 -1.16 -9.68 11.79
CA LYS A 159 -0.35 -8.50 11.46
C LYS A 159 1.11 -8.74 11.85
N LEU A 160 1.99 -8.51 10.90
CA LEU A 160 3.43 -8.55 11.10
C LEU A 160 4.04 -7.18 10.77
N ARG A 161 5.06 -6.80 11.52
CA ARG A 161 5.83 -5.56 11.27
C ARG A 161 7.26 -5.92 10.89
N LEU A 162 7.67 -5.48 9.72
CA LEU A 162 9.07 -5.54 9.32
C LEU A 162 9.79 -4.26 9.74
N ALA A 163 11.04 -4.41 10.13
CA ALA A 163 11.99 -3.35 10.41
C ALA A 163 13.04 -3.28 9.28
N GLU A 164 13.94 -2.32 9.34
CA GLU A 164 15.10 -2.25 8.44
C GLU A 164 15.99 -3.49 8.61
N ASN A 165 16.23 -3.87 9.85
CA ASN A 165 16.90 -5.11 10.25
C ASN A 165 15.90 -5.95 11.05
N ASN A 166 15.57 -7.11 10.55
CA ASN A 166 14.64 -8.03 11.19
C ASN A 166 15.38 -9.09 12.00
N HIS A 167 14.61 -9.87 12.75
CA HIS A 167 15.11 -11.07 13.39
C HIS A 167 15.45 -12.12 12.33
N PHE A 168 16.43 -12.99 12.61
CA PHE A 168 16.92 -14.05 11.72
C PHE A 168 15.78 -14.89 11.10
N ALA A 169 14.76 -15.23 11.89
CA ALA A 169 13.61 -16.00 11.41
C ALA A 169 12.83 -15.30 10.27
N LEU A 170 12.70 -13.99 10.32
CA LEU A 170 12.03 -13.21 9.26
C LEU A 170 12.94 -12.98 8.05
N ASP A 171 14.22 -12.77 8.28
CA ASP A 171 15.18 -12.57 7.21
C ASP A 171 15.45 -13.86 6.41
N ALA A 172 15.09 -15.03 6.96
CA ALA A 172 15.09 -16.30 6.20
C ALA A 172 14.09 -16.27 5.02
N TYR A 173 13.02 -15.47 5.09
CA TYR A 173 12.06 -15.28 4.01
C TYR A 173 12.37 -14.09 3.10
N ARG A 174 13.49 -13.39 3.31
CA ARG A 174 13.84 -12.20 2.53
C ARG A 174 14.55 -12.57 1.23
N PHE A 175 13.94 -12.21 0.11
CA PHE A 175 14.48 -12.40 -1.22
C PHE A 175 14.58 -11.06 -1.94
N GLU A 176 15.67 -10.81 -2.64
CA GLU A 176 15.81 -9.67 -3.56
C GLU A 176 15.03 -9.93 -4.86
N ASP A 177 14.97 -11.19 -5.26
CA ASP A 177 14.19 -11.70 -6.37
C ASP A 177 13.46 -12.99 -5.97
N LEU A 178 12.29 -13.25 -6.57
CA LEU A 178 11.50 -14.46 -6.29
C LEU A 178 11.97 -15.69 -7.09
N GLU A 179 12.85 -15.54 -8.07
CA GLU A 179 13.33 -16.65 -8.90
C GLU A 179 13.90 -17.80 -8.04
N PRO A 180 14.79 -17.58 -7.06
CA PRO A 180 15.30 -18.67 -6.22
C PRO A 180 14.21 -19.37 -5.42
N PHE A 181 13.16 -18.66 -5.02
CA PHE A 181 12.05 -19.22 -4.24
C PHE A 181 11.21 -20.21 -5.07
N PHE A 182 11.01 -19.93 -6.36
CA PHE A 182 10.20 -20.79 -7.22
C PHE A 182 10.98 -21.99 -7.79
N LEU A 183 12.30 -22.05 -7.60
CA LEU A 183 13.13 -23.18 -7.98
C LEU A 183 13.25 -24.26 -6.88
N LEU A 184 12.70 -24.00 -5.69
CA LEU A 184 12.67 -24.95 -4.56
C LEU A 184 11.43 -25.84 -4.64
#